data_5e1ced98394efef409894eb8f2659bd4
#
_entry.id   5e1ced98394efef409894eb8f2659bd4
#
_cell.length_a   1.000
_cell.length_b   1.000
_cell.length_c   1.000
_cell.angle_alpha   90.00
_cell.angle_beta   90.00
_cell.angle_gamma   90.00
#
_symmetry.space_group_name_H-M   'P 1'
#
loop_
_entity.id
_entity.type
_entity.pdbx_description
1 polymer ?
#
loop_
_entity_poly.entity_id
_entity_poly.type
_entity_poly.pdbx_seq_one_letter_code
_entity_poly.pdbx_strand_id
1 'polypeptide(L)'
;MTIEQFIQLVSDEQEALRGFLLALCCGNMDDADDIAQDALVKAYLASAGYQNKGKFQSWLFKIAQNTFLNHKAAQRTFESIEEAKTVLGTSDADAKYAYQDLYLALATLPPKERAAIVLFYLDGHSVKEISQITDTSEDAVKKQLSRGRDKLKTRLKL
;
A
#
# COMPACT_ATOMS: atom_id res chain seq x y z
N MET A 1 7.07 4.30 24.62
CA MET A 1 8.07 3.92 23.61
C MET A 1 9.11 5.01 23.49
N THR A 2 10.38 4.66 23.56
CA THR A 2 11.46 5.63 23.33
C THR A 2 11.68 5.85 21.84
N ILE A 3 12.37 6.93 21.48
CA ILE A 3 12.68 7.21 20.07
C ILE A 3 13.59 6.12 19.49
N GLU A 4 14.51 5.58 20.28
CA GLU A 4 15.40 4.50 19.84
C GLU A 4 14.61 3.22 19.55
N GLN A 5 13.63 2.89 20.38
CA GLN A 5 12.76 1.74 20.16
C GLN A 5 11.94 1.92 18.88
N PHE A 6 11.41 3.12 18.66
CA PHE A 6 10.64 3.44 17.45
C PHE A 6 11.50 3.29 16.19
N ILE A 7 12.70 3.86 16.22
CA ILE A 7 13.63 3.78 15.07
C ILE A 7 13.96 2.33 14.77
N GLN A 8 14.21 1.51 15.79
CA GLN A 8 14.53 0.09 15.58
C GLN A 8 13.35 -0.67 14.97
N LEU A 9 12.14 -0.45 15.47
CA LEU A 9 10.94 -1.10 14.95
C LEU A 9 10.67 -0.69 13.49
N VAL A 10 10.83 0.59 13.17
CA VAL A 10 10.68 1.09 11.80
C VAL A 10 11.75 0.50 10.89
N SER A 11 12.99 0.43 11.38
CA SER A 11 14.11 -0.14 10.62
C SER A 11 13.82 -1.57 10.22
N ASP A 12 13.25 -2.36 11.13
CA ASP A 12 12.89 -3.76 10.86
C ASP A 12 11.79 -3.90 9.81
N GLU A 13 10.92 -2.90 9.67
CA GLU A 13 9.77 -2.94 8.78
C GLU A 13 9.93 -2.11 7.50
N GLN A 14 11.04 -1.40 7.34
CA GLN A 14 11.20 -0.44 6.24
C GLN A 14 11.07 -1.08 4.87
N GLU A 15 11.70 -2.23 4.67
CA GLU A 15 11.69 -2.89 3.36
C GLU A 15 10.27 -3.32 2.99
N ALA A 16 9.55 -3.94 3.92
CA ALA A 16 8.18 -4.37 3.71
C ALA A 16 7.25 -3.17 3.48
N LEU A 17 7.44 -2.09 4.24
CA LEU A 17 6.65 -0.87 4.08
C LEU A 17 6.85 -0.24 2.70
N ARG A 18 8.09 -0.13 2.25
CA ARG A 18 8.40 0.44 0.94
C ARG A 18 7.84 -0.40 -0.19
N GLY A 19 7.95 -1.72 -0.10
CA GLY A 19 7.36 -2.63 -1.07
C GLY A 19 5.85 -2.51 -1.14
N PHE A 20 5.21 -2.43 0.00
CA PHE A 20 3.76 -2.24 0.10
C PHE A 20 3.31 -0.94 -0.58
N LEU A 21 3.95 0.16 -0.24
CA LEU A 21 3.59 1.47 -0.80
C LEU A 21 3.93 1.57 -2.29
N LEU A 22 5.03 0.98 -2.73
CA LEU A 22 5.38 0.96 -4.15
C LEU A 22 4.32 0.21 -4.96
N ALA A 23 3.84 -0.93 -4.45
CA ALA A 23 2.78 -1.69 -5.10
C ALA A 23 1.46 -0.92 -5.11
N LEU A 24 1.10 -0.26 -4.00
CA LEU A 24 -0.09 0.59 -3.95
C LEU A 24 -0.03 1.74 -4.96
N CYS A 25 1.15 2.30 -5.15
CA CYS A 25 1.39 3.40 -6.09
C CYS A 25 1.69 2.90 -7.51
N CYS A 26 1.54 1.60 -7.74
CA CYS A 26 1.70 0.97 -9.06
C CYS A 26 3.05 1.28 -9.70
N GLY A 27 4.11 1.24 -8.90
CA GLY A 27 5.48 1.45 -9.35
C GLY A 27 5.95 2.90 -9.35
N ASN A 28 5.12 3.84 -8.96
CA ASN A 28 5.52 5.25 -8.87
C ASN A 28 6.34 5.47 -7.60
N MET A 29 7.66 5.51 -7.74
CA MET A 29 8.58 5.63 -6.62
C MET A 29 8.47 6.96 -5.89
N ASP A 30 8.26 8.05 -6.62
CA ASP A 30 8.14 9.39 -6.02
C ASP A 30 6.92 9.46 -5.11
N ASP A 31 5.78 8.99 -5.58
CA ASP A 31 4.55 8.93 -4.76
C ASP A 31 4.74 8.01 -3.56
N ALA A 32 5.34 6.85 -3.76
CA ALA A 32 5.58 5.90 -2.68
C ALA A 32 6.49 6.50 -1.59
N ASP A 33 7.53 7.20 -2.00
CA ASP A 33 8.45 7.85 -1.05
C ASP A 33 7.76 8.98 -0.28
N ASP A 34 6.97 9.79 -0.95
CA ASP A 34 6.22 10.87 -0.29
C ASP A 34 5.24 10.31 0.76
N ILE A 35 4.53 9.26 0.39
CA ILE A 35 3.58 8.62 1.29
C ILE A 35 4.30 7.95 2.45
N ALA A 36 5.44 7.32 2.19
CA ALA A 36 6.24 6.69 3.24
C ALA A 36 6.71 7.71 4.27
N GLN A 37 7.21 8.86 3.82
CA GLN A 37 7.65 9.93 4.71
C GLN A 37 6.51 10.44 5.58
N ASP A 38 5.36 10.74 4.95
CA ASP A 38 4.16 11.17 5.66
C ASP A 38 3.69 10.14 6.69
N ALA A 39 3.65 8.88 6.29
CA ALA A 39 3.23 7.80 7.18
C ALA A 39 4.16 7.65 8.37
N LEU A 40 5.47 7.77 8.15
CA LEU A 40 6.46 7.66 9.22
C LEU A 40 6.36 8.83 10.22
N VAL A 41 6.11 10.04 9.73
CA VAL A 41 5.87 11.18 10.61
C VAL A 41 4.60 10.96 11.44
N LYS A 42 3.52 10.54 10.82
CA LYS A 42 2.27 10.23 11.52
C LYS A 42 2.46 9.12 12.55
N ALA A 43 3.20 8.09 12.18
CA ALA A 43 3.50 6.99 13.11
C ALA A 43 4.32 7.47 14.29
N TYR A 44 5.32 8.30 14.07
CA TYR A 44 6.12 8.84 15.17
C TYR A 44 5.25 9.67 16.13
N LEU A 45 4.42 10.54 15.57
CA LEU A 45 3.53 11.38 16.41
C LEU A 45 2.51 10.55 17.18
N ALA A 46 2.09 9.42 16.64
CA ALA A 46 1.14 8.52 17.30
C ALA A 46 1.81 7.46 18.17
N SER A 47 3.14 7.39 18.19
CA SER A 47 3.88 6.30 18.84
C SER A 47 3.68 6.25 20.37
N ALA A 48 3.37 7.38 21.00
CA ALA A 48 3.11 7.42 22.43
C ALA A 48 1.88 6.59 22.80
N GLY A 49 0.91 6.50 21.92
CA GLY A 49 -0.30 5.70 22.13
C GLY A 49 -0.19 4.25 21.67
N TYR A 50 0.91 3.87 21.07
CA TYR A 50 1.10 2.50 20.62
C TYR A 50 1.35 1.57 21.81
N GLN A 51 0.58 0.51 21.88
CA GLN A 51 0.80 -0.55 22.86
C GLN A 51 1.50 -1.72 22.18
N ASN A 52 2.71 -2.03 22.66
CA ASN A 52 3.53 -3.07 22.06
C ASN A 52 2.93 -4.46 22.37
N LYS A 53 2.07 -4.94 21.48
CA LYS A 53 1.47 -6.27 21.55
C LYS A 53 1.97 -7.19 20.43
N GLY A 54 3.17 -6.93 19.93
CA GLY A 54 3.76 -7.71 18.84
C GLY A 54 3.13 -7.45 17.47
N LYS A 55 2.38 -6.34 17.31
CA LYS A 55 1.63 -6.04 16.09
C LYS A 55 2.09 -4.71 15.46
N PHE A 56 3.35 -4.38 15.59
CA PHE A 56 3.85 -3.11 15.07
C PHE A 56 3.67 -3.01 13.56
N GLN A 57 3.92 -4.08 12.83
CA GLN A 57 3.77 -4.08 11.37
C GLN A 57 2.34 -3.73 10.96
N SER A 58 1.34 -4.38 11.55
CA SER A 58 -0.06 -4.11 11.24
C SER A 58 -0.45 -2.68 11.59
N TRP A 59 0.04 -2.18 12.73
CA TRP A 59 -0.21 -0.81 13.17
C TRP A 59 0.41 0.20 12.18
N LEU A 60 1.66 -0.02 11.80
CA LEU A 60 2.37 0.85 10.86
C LEU A 60 1.71 0.81 9.46
N PHE A 61 1.35 -0.37 9.00
CA PHE A 61 0.72 -0.54 7.69
C PHE A 61 -0.67 0.10 7.64
N LYS A 62 -1.41 0.08 8.75
CA LYS A 62 -2.69 0.80 8.83
C LYS A 62 -2.49 2.30 8.61
N ILE A 63 -1.49 2.88 9.27
CA ILE A 63 -1.16 4.30 9.08
C ILE A 63 -0.76 4.57 7.64
N ALA A 64 0.06 3.71 7.06
CA ALA A 64 0.53 3.86 5.68
C ALA A 64 -0.62 3.75 4.67
N GLN A 65 -1.52 2.78 4.86
CA GLN A 65 -2.67 2.59 3.97
C GLN A 65 -3.62 3.78 4.04
N ASN A 66 -3.89 4.30 5.23
CA ASN A 66 -4.71 5.48 5.40
C ASN A 66 -4.05 6.72 4.77
N THR A 67 -2.74 6.85 4.91
CA THR A 67 -1.98 7.94 4.27
C THR A 67 -2.08 7.85 2.75
N PHE A 68 -1.95 6.63 2.20
CA PHE A 68 -2.12 6.39 0.77
C PHE A 68 -3.52 6.81 0.30
N LEU A 69 -4.56 6.41 1.02
CA LEU A 69 -5.94 6.77 0.64
C LEU A 69 -6.16 8.28 0.68
N ASN A 70 -5.58 8.96 1.67
CA ASN A 70 -5.67 10.42 1.76
C ASN A 70 -4.97 11.11 0.59
N HIS A 71 -3.79 10.62 0.19
CA HIS A 71 -3.08 11.13 -0.97
C HIS A 71 -3.89 10.93 -2.25
N LYS A 72 -4.52 9.77 -2.42
CA LYS A 72 -5.35 9.50 -3.60
C LYS A 72 -6.60 10.39 -3.62
N ALA A 73 -7.23 10.61 -2.49
CA ALA A 73 -8.38 11.52 -2.41
C ALA A 73 -7.99 12.94 -2.78
N ALA A 74 -6.83 13.42 -2.32
CA ALA A 74 -6.32 14.75 -2.66
C ALA A 74 -6.00 14.86 -4.15
N GLN A 75 -5.38 13.82 -4.74
CA GLN A 75 -5.07 13.80 -6.17
C GLN A 75 -6.32 13.89 -7.04
N ARG A 76 -7.40 13.23 -6.66
CA ARG A 76 -8.67 13.30 -7.41
C ARG A 76 -9.19 14.72 -7.58
N THR A 77 -8.91 15.59 -6.63
CA THR A 77 -9.31 16.99 -6.71
C THR A 77 -8.55 17.75 -7.80
N PHE A 78 -7.32 17.35 -8.08
CA PHE A 78 -6.47 17.97 -9.08
C PHE A 78 -6.54 17.29 -10.45
N GLU A 79 -6.79 15.99 -10.49
CA GLU A 79 -6.73 15.17 -11.70
C GLU A 79 -7.99 15.22 -12.55
N SER A 80 -9.03 15.90 -12.12
CA SER A 80 -10.17 16.19 -13.01
C SER A 80 -9.74 17.05 -14.21
N ILE A 81 -8.51 17.54 -14.22
CA ILE A 81 -7.99 18.49 -15.22
C ILE A 81 -6.91 17.88 -16.10
N GLU A 82 -6.15 16.93 -15.59
CA GLU A 82 -5.12 16.26 -16.37
C GLU A 82 -5.33 14.76 -16.29
N GLU A 83 -5.49 14.12 -17.45
CA GLU A 83 -5.51 12.69 -17.52
C GLU A 83 -4.27 12.14 -16.80
N ALA A 84 -4.51 11.18 -15.91
CA ALA A 84 -3.44 10.43 -15.31
C ALA A 84 -2.53 9.92 -16.43
N LYS A 85 -1.52 10.68 -16.74
CA LYS A 85 -0.46 10.19 -17.60
C LYS A 85 0.13 9.01 -16.88
N THR A 86 0.03 7.88 -17.50
CA THR A 86 0.65 6.66 -17.04
C THR A 86 2.08 6.95 -16.66
N VAL A 87 2.30 7.14 -15.40
CA VAL A 87 3.63 7.43 -14.90
C VAL A 87 4.25 6.12 -14.49
N LEU A 88 4.54 5.31 -15.48
CA LEU A 88 5.53 4.28 -15.26
C LEU A 88 6.85 4.96 -15.57
N GLY A 89 7.62 5.17 -14.55
CA GLY A 89 8.94 5.76 -14.68
C GLY A 89 9.75 5.05 -15.74
N THR A 90 10.61 5.77 -16.40
CA THR A 90 11.23 5.35 -17.63
C THR A 90 12.66 4.84 -17.50
N SER A 91 13.19 4.65 -16.31
CA SER A 91 14.57 4.20 -16.17
C SER A 91 14.67 2.71 -15.91
N ASP A 92 15.73 2.09 -16.30
CA ASP A 92 16.08 0.66 -16.13
C ASP A 92 15.07 -0.31 -16.73
N ALA A 93 15.19 -0.47 -18.02
CA ALA A 93 14.27 -1.20 -18.85
C ALA A 93 14.07 -2.67 -18.44
N ASP A 94 15.12 -3.37 -18.03
CA ASP A 94 15.04 -4.83 -17.85
C ASP A 94 14.34 -5.26 -16.57
N ALA A 95 14.58 -4.59 -15.45
CA ALA A 95 13.90 -4.87 -14.20
C ALA A 95 12.46 -4.38 -14.20
N LYS A 96 12.15 -3.33 -14.97
CA LYS A 96 10.82 -2.75 -15.05
C LYS A 96 9.85 -3.55 -15.89
N TYR A 97 10.30 -4.14 -17.00
CA TYR A 97 9.42 -4.91 -17.86
C TYR A 97 8.82 -6.12 -17.15
N ALA A 98 9.54 -6.71 -16.20
CA ALA A 98 9.06 -7.86 -15.47
C ALA A 98 7.82 -7.55 -14.61
N TYR A 99 7.69 -6.32 -14.11
CA TYR A 99 6.60 -5.92 -13.23
C TYR A 99 5.63 -4.93 -13.85
N GLN A 100 5.91 -4.45 -15.04
CA GLN A 100 5.11 -3.41 -15.68
C GLN A 100 3.66 -3.86 -15.88
N ASP A 101 3.45 -5.06 -16.40
CA ASP A 101 2.11 -5.59 -16.62
C ASP A 101 1.36 -5.75 -15.30
N LEU A 102 2.06 -6.17 -14.25
CA LEU A 102 1.46 -6.31 -12.93
C LEU A 102 1.04 -4.93 -12.37
N TYR A 103 1.91 -3.93 -12.46
CA TYR A 103 1.59 -2.59 -12.00
C TYR A 103 0.42 -1.99 -12.78
N LEU A 104 0.39 -2.18 -14.08
CA LEU A 104 -0.74 -1.73 -14.90
C LEU A 104 -2.04 -2.43 -14.50
N ALA A 105 -1.97 -3.71 -14.23
CA ALA A 105 -3.13 -4.47 -13.77
C ALA A 105 -3.59 -4.00 -12.39
N LEU A 106 -2.67 -3.78 -11.46
CA LEU A 106 -2.99 -3.25 -10.14
C LEU A 106 -3.63 -1.86 -10.22
N ALA A 107 -3.20 -1.05 -11.18
CA ALA A 107 -3.74 0.29 -11.37
C ALA A 107 -5.23 0.28 -11.79
N THR A 108 -5.70 -0.82 -12.38
CA THR A 108 -7.12 -0.98 -12.73
C THR A 108 -8.01 -1.26 -11.54
N LEU A 109 -7.43 -1.65 -10.40
CA LEU A 109 -8.19 -1.96 -9.20
C LEU A 109 -8.49 -0.69 -8.41
N PRO A 110 -9.70 -0.54 -7.85
CA PRO A 110 -9.93 0.53 -6.88
C PRO A 110 -8.93 0.43 -5.73
N PRO A 111 -8.56 1.54 -5.10
CA PRO A 111 -7.53 1.55 -4.06
C PRO A 111 -7.73 0.53 -2.95
N LYS A 112 -8.96 0.31 -2.50
CA LYS A 112 -9.25 -0.66 -1.43
C LYS A 112 -9.04 -2.11 -1.87
N GLU A 113 -9.45 -2.45 -3.08
CA GLU A 113 -9.21 -3.79 -3.65
C GLU A 113 -7.73 -4.01 -3.87
N ARG A 114 -7.04 -3.00 -4.38
CA ARG A 114 -5.60 -3.05 -4.56
C ARG A 114 -4.86 -3.30 -3.25
N ALA A 115 -5.23 -2.57 -2.21
CA ALA A 115 -4.62 -2.76 -0.89
C ALA A 115 -4.82 -4.18 -0.36
N ALA A 116 -6.02 -4.72 -0.47
CA ALA A 116 -6.30 -6.09 -0.03
C ALA A 116 -5.46 -7.12 -0.79
N ILE A 117 -5.38 -6.98 -2.10
CA ILE A 117 -4.57 -7.88 -2.96
C ILE A 117 -3.09 -7.81 -2.57
N VAL A 118 -2.56 -6.61 -2.42
CA VAL A 118 -1.13 -6.43 -2.08
C VAL A 118 -0.83 -6.99 -0.70
N LEU A 119 -1.66 -6.70 0.28
CA LEU A 119 -1.46 -7.20 1.64
C LEU A 119 -1.52 -8.72 1.71
N PHE A 120 -2.42 -9.33 0.97
CA PHE A 120 -2.58 -10.78 0.99
C PHE A 120 -1.46 -11.50 0.23
N TYR A 121 -1.21 -11.10 -1.01
CA TYR A 121 -0.30 -11.82 -1.90
C TYR A 121 1.17 -11.42 -1.78
N LEU A 122 1.47 -10.14 -1.54
CA LEU A 122 2.86 -9.70 -1.41
C LEU A 122 3.36 -9.75 0.02
N ASP A 123 2.54 -9.37 0.98
CA ASP A 123 2.97 -9.26 2.37
C ASP A 123 2.51 -10.42 3.24
N GLY A 124 1.71 -11.32 2.71
CA GLY A 124 1.33 -12.56 3.40
C GLY A 124 0.41 -12.39 4.59
N HIS A 125 -0.34 -11.29 4.64
CA HIS A 125 -1.29 -11.07 5.73
C HIS A 125 -2.54 -11.95 5.57
N SER A 126 -3.07 -12.41 6.70
CA SER A 126 -4.34 -13.14 6.72
C SER A 126 -5.51 -12.18 6.48
N VAL A 127 -6.67 -12.73 6.13
CA VAL A 127 -7.91 -11.96 5.99
C VAL A 127 -8.19 -11.17 7.27
N LYS A 128 -7.98 -11.77 8.43
CA LYS A 128 -8.18 -11.11 9.72
C LYS A 128 -7.24 -9.92 9.89
N GLU A 129 -5.97 -10.11 9.56
CA GLU A 129 -4.98 -9.03 9.66
C GLU A 129 -5.30 -7.89 8.69
N ILE A 130 -5.69 -8.22 7.46
CA ILE A 130 -6.08 -7.21 6.47
C ILE A 130 -7.31 -6.43 6.94
N SER A 131 -8.28 -7.12 7.54
CA SER A 131 -9.44 -6.49 8.16
C SER A 131 -9.02 -5.43 9.18
N GLN A 132 -8.04 -5.75 10.00
CA GLN A 132 -7.52 -4.81 11.02
C GLN A 132 -6.73 -3.66 10.40
N ILE A 133 -5.89 -3.93 9.41
CA ILE A 133 -5.09 -2.91 8.73
C ILE A 133 -5.97 -1.93 7.96
N THR A 134 -6.98 -2.43 7.26
CA THR A 134 -7.84 -1.61 6.40
C THR A 134 -9.09 -1.09 7.09
N ASP A 135 -9.31 -1.50 8.34
CA ASP A 135 -10.47 -1.11 9.14
C ASP A 135 -11.79 -1.46 8.44
N THR A 136 -11.86 -2.66 7.91
CA THR A 136 -13.04 -3.22 7.24
C THR A 136 -13.35 -4.59 7.81
N SER A 137 -14.54 -5.11 7.53
CA SER A 137 -14.91 -6.44 7.98
C SER A 137 -14.17 -7.53 7.21
N GLU A 138 -14.05 -8.72 7.81
CA GLU A 138 -13.45 -9.85 7.12
C GLU A 138 -14.23 -10.24 5.87
N ASP A 139 -15.56 -10.15 5.92
CA ASP A 139 -16.39 -10.40 4.74
C ASP A 139 -16.10 -9.39 3.62
N ALA A 140 -15.92 -8.13 3.95
CA ALA A 140 -15.53 -7.10 2.98
C ALA A 140 -14.17 -7.42 2.35
N VAL A 141 -13.21 -7.86 3.16
CA VAL A 141 -11.88 -8.25 2.66
C VAL A 141 -12.00 -9.42 1.68
N LYS A 142 -12.78 -10.44 2.02
CA LYS A 142 -12.99 -11.58 1.14
C LYS A 142 -13.57 -11.17 -0.20
N LYS A 143 -14.55 -10.27 -0.19
CA LYS A 143 -15.15 -9.73 -1.41
C LYS A 143 -14.13 -8.92 -2.23
N GLN A 144 -13.35 -8.09 -1.58
CA GLN A 144 -12.30 -7.30 -2.23
C GLN A 144 -11.26 -8.21 -2.90
N LEU A 145 -10.84 -9.26 -2.20
CA LEU A 145 -9.89 -10.23 -2.75
C LEU A 145 -10.49 -10.97 -3.96
N SER A 146 -11.74 -11.40 -3.85
CA SER A 146 -12.42 -12.10 -4.95
C SER A 146 -12.55 -11.22 -6.18
N ARG A 147 -13.02 -10.00 -6.01
CA ARG A 147 -13.17 -9.03 -7.12
C ARG A 147 -11.83 -8.64 -7.70
N GLY A 148 -10.84 -8.41 -6.85
CA GLY A 148 -9.49 -8.08 -7.30
C GLY A 148 -8.87 -9.19 -8.12
N ARG A 149 -8.99 -10.44 -7.65
CA ARG A 149 -8.49 -11.60 -8.40
C ARG A 149 -9.15 -11.73 -9.77
N ASP A 150 -10.45 -11.57 -9.83
CA ASP A 150 -11.18 -11.69 -11.11
C ASP A 150 -10.72 -10.63 -12.11
N LYS A 151 -10.56 -9.40 -11.65
CA LYS A 151 -10.06 -8.30 -12.50
C LYS A 151 -8.64 -8.56 -12.96
N LEU A 152 -7.78 -9.04 -12.08
CA LEU A 152 -6.38 -9.34 -12.43
C LEU A 152 -6.30 -10.49 -13.42
N LYS A 153 -7.07 -11.54 -13.24
CA LYS A 153 -7.11 -12.66 -14.19
C LYS A 153 -7.51 -12.20 -15.58
N THR A 154 -8.53 -11.37 -15.66
CA THR A 154 -8.99 -10.82 -16.94
C THR A 154 -7.92 -9.95 -17.56
N ARG A 155 -7.32 -9.05 -16.78
CA ARG A 155 -6.32 -8.11 -17.28
C ARG A 155 -5.03 -8.80 -17.71
N LEU A 156 -4.58 -9.78 -16.95
CA LEU A 156 -3.35 -10.52 -17.23
C LEU A 156 -3.57 -11.74 -18.14
N LYS A 157 -4.79 -12.01 -18.52
CA LYS A 157 -5.17 -13.15 -19.39
C LYS A 157 -4.75 -14.51 -18.80
N LEU A 158 -5.01 -14.68 -17.53
CA LEU A 158 -4.70 -15.93 -16.83
C LEU A 158 -5.84 -16.94 -16.91
#